data_b75364d70718004ba46d6ad46865711d
#
_entry.id   b75364d70718004ba46d6ad46865711d
#
_cell.length_a   1.000
_cell.length_b   1.000
_cell.length_c   1.000
_cell.angle_alpha   90.00
_cell.angle_beta   90.00
_cell.angle_gamma   90.00
#
_symmetry.space_group_name_H-M   'P 1'
#
loop_
_entity.id
_entity.type
_entity.pdbx_description
1 polymer ?
#
loop_
_entity_poly.entity_id
_entity_poly.type
_entity_poly.pdbx_seq_one_letter_code
_entity_poly.pdbx_strand_id
1 'polypeptide(L)'
;MSVEPEAGAFRPPRFDVEVDEAEGALVLRLSGELDLVTEPVLEEALARADGRPVRLDLSGLAFMDSTGLRALLSASREIADLQLHGPLQAPVRRLLELTQTLAILPFSD
;
A
#
# COMPACT_ATOMS: atom_id res chain seq x y z
N MET A 1 12.56 -27.75 19.14
CA MET A 1 12.14 -27.63 18.80
C MET A 1 11.54 -27.32 18.28
N SER A 2 11.69 -27.01 18.12
CA SER A 2 11.21 -26.67 17.53
C SER A 2 10.42 -26.39 17.02
N VAL A 3 10.42 -26.05 17.02
CA VAL A 3 9.71 -25.85 16.49
C VAL A 3 8.96 -25.65 15.79
N GLU A 4 8.94 -25.48 15.60
CA GLU A 4 8.39 -25.39 14.92
C GLU A 4 7.70 -25.33 14.25
N PRO A 5 7.78 -25.06 14.16
CA PRO A 5 7.17 -24.97 13.43
C PRO A 5 6.56 -25.07 12.85
N GLU A 6 6.67 -25.04 12.96
CA GLU A 6 6.08 -25.17 12.40
C GLU A 6 5.45 -25.10 11.47
N ALA A 7 5.70 -25.94 11.24
CA ALA A 7 4.93 -26.31 10.08
C ALA A 7 3.92 -25.25 9.80
N GLY A 8 2.95 -25.21 10.49
CA GLY A 8 2.06 -24.08 10.32
C GLY A 8 2.78 -22.77 10.44
N ALA A 9 4.07 -22.87 10.55
CA ALA A 9 4.89 -21.68 10.71
C ALA A 9 5.04 -20.89 9.43
N PHE A 10 4.86 -21.54 8.27
CA PHE A 10 5.03 -20.81 7.04
C PHE A 10 3.78 -20.00 6.74
N ARG A 11 3.91 -18.69 6.77
CA ARG A 11 2.83 -17.77 6.49
C ARG A 11 3.33 -16.67 5.57
N PRO A 12 2.48 -16.14 4.70
CA PRO A 12 2.87 -14.95 3.93
C PRO A 12 3.12 -13.78 4.89
N PRO A 13 3.99 -12.85 4.51
CA PRO A 13 4.17 -11.64 5.31
C PRO A 13 2.84 -10.94 5.51
N ARG A 14 2.68 -10.30 6.68
CA ARG A 14 1.48 -9.57 6.97
C ARG A 14 1.31 -8.38 6.03
N PHE A 15 2.41 -7.82 5.59
CA PHE A 15 2.41 -6.71 4.63
C PHE A 15 3.72 -6.77 3.86
N ASP A 16 3.62 -6.56 2.56
CA ASP A 16 4.79 -6.58 1.70
C ASP A 16 4.70 -5.50 0.65
N VAL A 17 5.84 -4.95 0.27
CA VAL A 17 5.93 -3.98 -0.82
C VAL A 17 6.97 -4.49 -1.81
N GLU A 18 6.51 -4.80 -3.03
CA GLU A 18 7.41 -5.10 -4.13
C GLU A 18 7.78 -3.79 -4.81
N VAL A 19 9.07 -3.58 -4.99
CA VAL A 19 9.58 -2.34 -5.57
C VAL A 19 10.08 -2.62 -6.98
N ASP A 20 9.62 -1.82 -7.93
CA ASP A 20 10.04 -1.95 -9.33
C ASP A 20 10.16 -0.55 -9.92
N GLU A 21 10.68 -0.47 -11.13
CA GLU A 21 10.78 0.80 -11.85
C GLU A 21 10.26 0.60 -13.26
N ALA A 22 9.50 1.58 -13.74
CA ALA A 22 8.98 1.54 -15.09
C ALA A 22 8.90 2.96 -15.64
N GLU A 23 9.60 3.21 -16.73
CA GLU A 23 9.53 4.48 -17.44
C GLU A 23 9.83 5.68 -16.52
N GLY A 24 10.81 5.51 -15.66
CA GLY A 24 11.23 6.59 -14.76
C GLY A 24 10.40 6.72 -13.49
N ALA A 25 9.36 5.93 -13.34
CA ALA A 25 8.51 5.96 -12.14
C ALA A 25 8.89 4.84 -11.20
N LEU A 26 8.72 5.08 -9.91
CA LEU A 26 8.83 4.04 -8.89
C LEU A 26 7.49 3.34 -8.81
N VAL A 27 7.50 2.02 -8.96
CA VAL A 27 6.28 1.21 -8.90
C VAL A 27 6.32 0.38 -7.63
N LEU A 28 5.31 0.54 -6.77
CA LEU A 28 5.22 -0.18 -5.50
C LEU A 28 3.95 -1.01 -5.53
N ARG A 29 4.10 -2.33 -5.39
CA ARG A 29 2.97 -3.25 -5.31
C ARG A 29 2.78 -3.67 -3.88
N LEU A 30 1.66 -3.25 -3.31
CA LEU A 30 1.35 -3.53 -1.90
C LEU A 30 0.52 -4.80 -1.80
N SER A 31 0.82 -5.62 -0.79
CA SER A 31 0.00 -6.80 -0.49
C SER A 31 -0.12 -6.97 1.01
N GLY A 32 -1.21 -7.58 1.44
CA GLY A 32 -1.45 -7.87 2.83
C GLY A 32 -2.25 -6.79 3.54
N GLU A 33 -1.83 -6.40 4.71
CA GLU A 33 -2.59 -5.51 5.58
C GLU A 33 -1.79 -4.27 5.90
N LEU A 34 -2.37 -3.12 5.63
CA LEU A 34 -1.74 -1.83 5.92
C LEU A 34 -2.41 -1.21 7.14
N ASP A 35 -1.67 -1.18 8.24
CA ASP A 35 -2.18 -0.69 9.51
C ASP A 35 -1.06 0.00 10.28
N LEU A 36 -1.33 0.29 11.57
CA LEU A 36 -0.37 1.00 12.41
C LEU A 36 0.99 0.30 12.48
N VAL A 37 0.97 -1.03 12.52
CA VAL A 37 2.21 -1.80 12.69
C VAL A 37 3.01 -1.83 11.40
N THR A 38 2.33 -1.92 10.25
CA THR A 38 3.01 -2.11 8.97
C THR A 38 3.23 -0.82 8.20
N GLU A 39 2.58 0.26 8.58
CA GLU A 39 2.69 1.54 7.89
C GLU A 39 4.15 2.00 7.69
N PRO A 40 5.06 1.82 8.67
CA PRO A 40 6.46 2.23 8.46
C PRO A 40 7.13 1.55 7.27
N VAL A 41 6.70 0.33 6.92
CA VAL A 41 7.26 -0.35 5.75
C VAL A 41 6.89 0.41 4.47
N LEU A 42 5.65 0.87 4.37
CA LEU A 42 5.23 1.68 3.23
C LEU A 42 5.98 3.00 3.18
N GLU A 43 6.12 3.64 4.34
CA GLU A 43 6.79 4.92 4.42
C GLU A 43 8.24 4.83 3.94
N GLU A 44 8.92 3.76 4.34
CA GLU A 44 10.30 3.54 3.92
C GLU A 44 10.37 3.33 2.41
N ALA A 45 9.44 2.58 1.86
CA ALA A 45 9.43 2.35 0.41
C ALA A 45 9.15 3.64 -0.35
N LEU A 46 8.23 4.47 0.13
CA LEU A 46 7.91 5.74 -0.51
C LEU A 46 9.11 6.70 -0.49
N ALA A 47 9.93 6.63 0.55
CA ALA A 47 11.11 7.49 0.65
C ALA A 47 12.11 7.24 -0.48
N ARG A 48 12.04 6.06 -1.11
CA ARG A 48 12.93 5.74 -2.23
C ARG A 48 12.59 6.50 -3.50
N ALA A 49 11.43 7.13 -3.54
CA ALA A 49 11.00 7.84 -4.75
C ALA A 49 11.93 8.98 -5.09
N ASP A 50 12.35 9.74 -4.08
CA ASP A 50 13.33 10.81 -4.24
C ASP A 50 12.96 11.74 -5.40
N GLY A 51 11.71 12.21 -5.38
CA GLY A 51 11.21 13.14 -6.38
C GLY A 51 10.67 12.51 -7.65
N ARG A 52 10.80 11.19 -7.82
CA ARG A 52 10.28 10.52 -9.01
C ARG A 52 8.78 10.33 -8.91
N PRO A 53 8.10 10.16 -10.04
CA PRO A 53 6.70 9.74 -10.01
C PRO A 53 6.57 8.39 -9.31
N VAL A 54 5.45 8.20 -8.62
CA VAL A 54 5.18 6.96 -7.89
C VAL A 54 3.85 6.37 -8.34
N ARG A 55 3.85 5.06 -8.53
CA ARG A 55 2.66 4.29 -8.87
C ARG A 55 2.45 3.25 -7.78
N LEU A 56 1.34 3.34 -7.05
CA LEU A 56 1.01 2.38 -6.01
C LEU A 56 -0.05 1.43 -6.52
N ASP A 57 0.28 0.16 -6.61
CA ASP A 57 -0.67 -0.88 -6.99
C ASP A 57 -1.26 -1.47 -5.72
N LEU A 58 -2.55 -1.23 -5.50
CA LEU A 58 -3.24 -1.66 -4.29
C LEU A 58 -4.02 -2.95 -4.48
N SER A 59 -3.90 -3.60 -5.65
CA SER A 59 -4.73 -4.77 -5.93
C SER A 59 -4.46 -5.93 -4.99
N GLY A 60 -3.25 -6.03 -4.45
CA GLY A 60 -2.90 -7.07 -3.47
C GLY A 60 -3.19 -6.71 -2.04
N LEU A 61 -3.67 -5.49 -1.78
CA LEU A 61 -3.93 -5.03 -0.42
C LEU A 61 -5.27 -5.58 0.05
N ALA A 62 -5.22 -6.45 1.06
CA ALA A 62 -6.42 -7.13 1.54
C ALA A 62 -7.17 -6.35 2.60
N PHE A 63 -6.47 -5.48 3.32
CA PHE A 63 -7.06 -4.76 4.44
C PHE A 63 -6.28 -3.46 4.68
N MET A 64 -7.00 -2.46 5.14
CA MET A 64 -6.41 -1.20 5.52
C MET A 64 -7.26 -0.58 6.62
N ASP A 65 -6.62 0.01 7.64
CA ASP A 65 -7.34 0.75 8.67
C ASP A 65 -7.12 2.25 8.49
N SER A 66 -7.55 3.04 9.47
CA SER A 66 -7.46 4.49 9.36
C SER A 66 -6.01 4.99 9.31
N THR A 67 -5.07 4.24 9.91
CA THR A 67 -3.66 4.61 9.82
C THR A 67 -3.16 4.45 8.39
N GLY A 68 -3.54 3.35 7.75
CA GLY A 68 -3.18 3.15 6.34
C GLY A 68 -3.80 4.20 5.43
N LEU A 69 -5.06 4.53 5.68
CA LEU A 69 -5.72 5.58 4.91
C LEU A 69 -4.98 6.92 5.06
N ARG A 70 -4.61 7.26 6.30
CA ARG A 70 -3.87 8.50 6.53
C ARG A 70 -2.54 8.50 5.79
N ALA A 71 -1.87 7.36 5.73
CA ALA A 71 -0.60 7.25 5.01
C ALA A 71 -0.80 7.53 3.52
N LEU A 72 -1.88 7.00 2.93
CA LEU A 72 -2.15 7.26 1.52
C LEU A 72 -2.50 8.73 1.27
N LEU A 73 -3.27 9.33 2.16
CA LEU A 73 -3.61 10.74 2.04
C LEU A 73 -2.37 11.62 2.16
N SER A 74 -1.47 11.29 3.10
CA SER A 74 -0.22 12.03 3.25
C SER A 74 0.65 11.89 2.02
N ALA A 75 0.74 10.69 1.47
CA ALA A 75 1.52 10.46 0.26
C ALA A 75 0.97 11.30 -0.90
N SER A 76 -0.36 11.40 -1.01
CA SER A 76 -0.96 12.16 -2.09
C SER A 76 -0.68 13.66 -1.98
N ARG A 77 -0.41 14.14 -0.77
CA ARG A 77 -0.05 15.54 -0.57
C ARG A 77 1.44 15.79 -0.78
N GLU A 78 2.28 14.80 -0.47
CA GLU A 78 3.72 14.99 -0.48
C GLU A 78 4.38 14.61 -1.79
N ILE A 79 3.79 13.69 -2.53
CA ILE A 79 4.36 13.22 -3.80
C ILE A 79 3.58 13.86 -4.94
N ALA A 80 4.29 14.71 -5.71
CA ALA A 80 3.63 15.52 -6.73
C ALA A 80 2.96 14.67 -7.83
N ASP A 81 3.59 13.58 -8.23
CA ASP A 81 3.04 12.73 -9.29
C ASP A 81 2.83 11.33 -8.72
N LEU A 82 1.75 11.20 -7.96
CA LEU A 82 1.34 9.93 -7.38
C LEU A 82 0.08 9.44 -8.08
N GLN A 83 0.07 8.15 -8.46
CA GLN A 83 -1.13 7.50 -8.96
C GLN A 83 -1.36 6.21 -8.19
N LEU A 84 -2.62 5.95 -7.87
CA LEU A 84 -3.03 4.71 -7.22
C LEU A 84 -3.77 3.85 -8.25
N HIS A 85 -3.53 2.55 -8.21
CA HIS A 85 -4.12 1.62 -9.15
C HIS A 85 -4.83 0.49 -8.43
N GLY A 86 -5.99 0.09 -8.96
CA GLY A 86 -6.76 -1.04 -8.47
C GLY A 86 -6.61 -2.23 -9.39
N PRO A 87 -7.57 -3.16 -9.35
CA PRO A 87 -8.82 -3.06 -8.60
C PRO A 87 -8.63 -3.20 -7.10
N LEU A 88 -9.54 -2.62 -6.33
CA LEU A 88 -9.46 -2.66 -4.87
C LEU A 88 -10.21 -3.87 -4.34
N GLN A 89 -9.63 -4.55 -3.35
CA GLN A 89 -10.34 -5.60 -2.65
C GLN A 89 -11.43 -4.98 -1.77
N ALA A 90 -12.46 -5.77 -1.48
CA ALA A 90 -13.68 -5.26 -0.87
C ALA A 90 -13.44 -4.49 0.44
N PRO A 91 -12.61 -4.98 1.39
CA PRO A 91 -12.43 -4.24 2.64
C PRO A 91 -11.77 -2.88 2.42
N VAL A 92 -10.84 -2.79 1.48
CA VAL A 92 -10.17 -1.53 1.19
C VAL A 92 -11.13 -0.56 0.51
N ARG A 93 -11.87 -1.05 -0.49
CA ARG A 93 -12.86 -0.22 -1.18
C ARG A 93 -13.91 0.31 -0.20
N ARG A 94 -14.39 -0.57 0.69
CA ARG A 94 -15.41 -0.17 1.66
C ARG A 94 -14.90 0.96 2.56
N LEU A 95 -13.68 0.86 3.03
CA LEU A 95 -13.13 1.91 3.88
C LEU A 95 -13.07 3.25 3.13
N LEU A 96 -12.61 3.23 1.89
CA LEU A 96 -12.51 4.45 1.10
C LEU A 96 -13.88 5.03 0.78
N GLU A 97 -14.86 4.17 0.54
CA GLU A 97 -16.23 4.65 0.28
C GLU A 97 -16.85 5.25 1.54
N LEU A 98 -16.70 4.57 2.68
CA LEU A 98 -17.29 5.04 3.93
C LEU A 98 -16.67 6.33 4.41
N THR A 99 -15.41 6.55 4.13
CA THR A 99 -14.71 7.77 4.53
C THR A 99 -14.78 8.85 3.46
N GLN A 100 -15.40 8.54 2.31
CA GLN A 100 -15.54 9.46 1.18
C GLN A 100 -14.19 9.91 0.62
N THR A 101 -13.18 9.04 0.72
CA THR A 101 -11.84 9.35 0.23
C THR A 101 -11.56 8.75 -1.14
N LEU A 102 -12.42 7.83 -1.61
CA LEU A 102 -12.21 7.22 -2.92
C LEU A 102 -12.15 8.26 -4.03
N ALA A 103 -12.97 9.29 -3.93
CA ALA A 103 -13.05 10.32 -4.97
C ALA A 103 -11.92 11.35 -4.89
N ILE A 104 -11.26 11.46 -3.74
CA ILE A 104 -10.22 12.48 -3.58
C ILE A 104 -8.81 11.92 -3.69
N LEU A 105 -8.64 10.61 -3.61
CA LEU A 105 -7.34 10.00 -3.82
C LEU A 105 -7.05 9.92 -5.32
N PRO A 106 -5.76 9.98 -5.71
CA PRO A 106 -5.40 10.08 -7.13
C PRO A 106 -5.42 8.72 -7.83
N PHE A 107 -6.59 8.12 -7.91
CA PHE A 107 -6.74 6.85 -8.62
C PHE A 107 -6.69 7.07 -10.13
N SER A 108 -5.98 6.19 -10.80
CA SER A 108 -5.88 6.18 -12.25
C SER A 108 -6.74 5.03 -12.78
N ASP A 109 -7.45 5.30 -13.85
CA ASP A 109 -8.31 4.29 -14.48
C ASP A 109 -7.51 3.22 -15.22
#